data_66c7027d9d4a7f82688883078e3349c0
#
_entry.id   66c7027d9d4a7f82688883078e3349c0
#
_cell.length_a   1.000
_cell.length_b   1.000
_cell.length_c   1.000
_cell.angle_alpha   90.00
_cell.angle_beta   90.00
_cell.angle_gamma   90.00
#
_symmetry.space_group_name_H-M   'P 1'
#
loop_
_entity.id
_entity.type
_entity.pdbx_description
1 polymer ?
#
loop_
_entity_poly.entity_id
_entity_poly.type
_entity_poly.pdbx_seq_one_letter_code
_entity_poly.pdbx_strand_id
1 'polypeptide(L)'
;MKRVGFVAIVGGGLAVAAPPGYWEQIGTVLSPTKDYNWQSGDGRREIWARGIGYMLDYPAFGIGINNFERAEGTISDKARRSFAGDPIRWVAPHNSFVQVGAELGLPGLILWSSLIVGGIVGMSRLRRRLPPAWAHGDAEERLLYLATFHLPLALIGFAITASFVSFAYLDLVYMLAAFVAGAYVAASEKARRTAATQVR
;
A
#
# COMPACT_ATOMS: atom_id res chain seq x y z
N MET A 1 -33.38 -2.41 -0.29
CA MET A 1 -33.88 -1.64 0.87
C MET A 1 -33.43 -2.21 2.24
N LYS A 2 -33.59 -3.51 2.55
CA LYS A 2 -33.23 -4.07 3.88
C LYS A 2 -31.75 -3.92 4.25
N ARG A 3 -30.79 -4.03 3.30
CA ARG A 3 -29.34 -3.91 3.54
C ARG A 3 -28.92 -2.46 3.87
N VAL A 4 -29.53 -1.48 3.21
CA VAL A 4 -29.25 -0.06 3.45
C VAL A 4 -29.76 0.36 4.83
N GLY A 5 -30.95 -0.12 5.22
CA GLY A 5 -31.51 0.11 6.55
C GLY A 5 -30.63 -0.49 7.66
N PHE A 6 -30.11 -1.71 7.46
CA PHE A 6 -29.21 -2.35 8.41
C PHE A 6 -27.90 -1.55 8.59
N VAL A 7 -27.25 -1.13 7.50
CA VAL A 7 -26.03 -0.31 7.55
C VAL A 7 -26.28 1.03 8.24
N ALA A 8 -27.43 1.68 7.98
CA ALA A 8 -27.79 2.94 8.62
C ALA A 8 -28.02 2.78 10.13
N ILE A 9 -28.68 1.69 10.56
CA ILE A 9 -28.93 1.41 11.98
C ILE A 9 -27.63 1.10 12.71
N VAL A 10 -26.76 0.23 12.13
CA VAL A 10 -25.46 -0.12 12.72
C VAL A 10 -24.54 1.11 12.76
N GLY A 11 -24.46 1.86 11.67
CA GLY A 11 -23.65 3.08 11.61
C GLY A 11 -24.14 4.16 12.58
N GLY A 12 -25.45 4.38 12.67
CA GLY A 12 -26.06 5.31 13.63
C GLY A 12 -25.85 4.87 15.08
N GLY A 13 -25.98 3.57 15.36
CA GLY A 13 -25.72 3.02 16.70
C GLY A 13 -24.26 3.18 17.13
N LEU A 14 -23.30 2.90 16.25
CA LEU A 14 -21.88 3.12 16.50
C LEU A 14 -21.55 4.61 16.70
N ALA A 15 -22.20 5.48 15.93
CA ALA A 15 -22.01 6.92 16.04
C ALA A 15 -22.47 7.47 17.40
N VAL A 16 -23.59 6.97 17.94
CA VAL A 16 -24.12 7.38 19.24
C VAL A 16 -23.36 6.75 20.41
N ALA A 17 -22.84 5.51 20.22
CA ALA A 17 -22.08 4.80 21.25
C ALA A 17 -20.59 5.23 21.32
N ALA A 18 -20.15 6.12 20.45
CA ALA A 18 -18.75 6.58 20.41
C ALA A 18 -18.37 7.31 21.70
N PRO A 19 -17.20 7.02 22.29
CA PRO A 19 -16.74 7.66 23.51
C PRO A 19 -16.50 9.16 23.31
N PRO A 20 -16.53 9.97 24.40
CA PRO A 20 -16.21 11.40 24.34
C PRO A 20 -14.84 11.63 23.67
N GLY A 21 -14.75 12.60 22.77
CA GLY A 21 -13.50 12.89 22.02
C GLY A 21 -13.32 12.11 20.72
N TYR A 22 -14.09 11.05 20.48
CA TYR A 22 -13.99 10.27 19.24
C TYR A 22 -14.24 11.12 17.98
N TRP A 23 -15.28 11.95 18.01
CA TRP A 23 -15.64 12.83 16.90
C TRP A 23 -14.66 13.97 16.70
N GLU A 24 -14.06 14.48 17.79
CA GLU A 24 -12.99 15.47 17.71
C GLU A 24 -11.77 14.86 17.02
N GLN A 25 -11.42 13.62 17.38
CA GLN A 25 -10.30 12.89 16.80
C GLN A 25 -10.54 12.55 15.31
N ILE A 26 -11.77 12.17 14.93
CA ILE A 26 -12.13 12.02 13.50
C ILE A 26 -12.10 13.37 12.78
N GLY A 27 -12.51 14.45 13.42
CA GLY A 27 -12.44 15.80 12.88
C GLY A 27 -11.02 16.23 12.50
N THR A 28 -9.98 15.69 13.16
CA THR A 28 -8.58 15.96 12.80
C THR A 28 -8.18 15.38 11.45
N VAL A 29 -8.86 14.33 10.97
CA VAL A 29 -8.67 13.78 9.60
C VAL A 29 -8.99 14.84 8.54
N LEU A 30 -10.00 15.69 8.81
CA LEU A 30 -10.38 16.79 7.92
C LEU A 30 -9.55 18.07 8.16
N SER A 31 -8.78 18.11 9.24
CA SER A 31 -7.93 19.24 9.62
C SER A 31 -6.55 18.75 10.06
N PRO A 32 -5.71 18.23 9.15
CA PRO A 32 -4.41 17.62 9.47
C PRO A 32 -3.47 18.54 10.27
N THR A 33 -3.65 19.85 10.12
CA THR A 33 -2.86 20.85 10.85
C THR A 33 -3.15 20.90 12.35
N LYS A 34 -4.23 20.27 12.83
CA LYS A 34 -4.58 20.16 14.25
C LYS A 34 -4.23 18.80 14.85
N ASP A 35 -3.77 17.86 14.03
CA ASP A 35 -3.38 16.53 14.49
C ASP A 35 -2.01 16.61 15.18
N TYR A 36 -1.95 16.20 16.46
CA TYR A 36 -0.72 16.08 17.24
C TYR A 36 0.34 15.23 16.54
N ASN A 37 -0.06 14.13 15.90
CA ASN A 37 0.82 13.24 15.15
C ASN A 37 1.40 13.88 13.87
N TRP A 38 0.83 15.00 13.44
CA TRP A 38 1.29 15.73 12.26
C TRP A 38 2.23 16.88 12.61
N GLN A 39 2.02 17.54 13.75
CA GLN A 39 2.74 18.76 14.14
C GLN A 39 3.91 18.55 15.10
N SER A 40 3.97 17.41 15.78
CA SER A 40 5.08 17.16 16.72
C SER A 40 6.40 16.94 15.97
N GLY A 41 7.54 17.24 16.56
CA GLY A 41 8.87 16.92 16.00
C GLY A 41 9.11 15.43 15.76
N ASP A 42 8.21 14.57 16.27
CA ASP A 42 8.07 13.14 16.00
C ASP A 42 6.82 12.85 15.15
N GLY A 43 6.21 13.87 14.57
CA GLY A 43 5.07 13.73 13.69
C GLY A 43 5.42 13.04 12.37
N ARG A 44 4.44 12.42 11.74
CA ARG A 44 4.64 11.67 10.47
C ARG A 44 5.33 12.51 9.40
N ARG A 45 4.99 13.79 9.30
CA ARG A 45 5.58 14.71 8.32
C ARG A 45 7.10 14.81 8.48
N GLU A 46 7.57 15.01 9.71
CA GLU A 46 8.98 15.16 10.00
C GLU A 46 9.74 13.84 9.78
N ILE A 47 9.13 12.71 10.19
CA ILE A 47 9.70 11.38 9.96
C ILE A 47 9.80 11.08 8.46
N TRP A 48 8.77 11.42 7.68
CA TRP A 48 8.80 11.23 6.23
C TRP A 48 9.83 12.12 5.54
N ALA A 49 9.96 13.38 5.99
CA ALA A 49 10.97 14.29 5.47
C ALA A 49 12.39 13.73 5.70
N ARG A 50 12.67 13.20 6.91
CA ARG A 50 13.95 12.54 7.18
C ARG A 50 14.15 11.28 6.37
N GLY A 51 13.11 10.45 6.21
CA GLY A 51 13.17 9.26 5.36
C GLY A 51 13.46 9.58 3.89
N ILE A 52 12.87 10.64 3.35
CA ILE A 52 13.21 11.16 2.02
C ILE A 52 14.66 11.66 2.00
N GLY A 53 15.11 12.34 3.04
CA GLY A 53 16.52 12.73 3.20
C GLY A 53 17.46 11.53 3.10
N TYR A 54 17.22 10.45 3.85
CA TYR A 54 18.02 9.22 3.77
C TYR A 54 18.06 8.63 2.35
N MET A 55 16.91 8.61 1.65
CA MET A 55 16.86 8.15 0.27
C MET A 55 17.73 9.01 -0.67
N LEU A 56 17.77 10.33 -0.46
CA LEU A 56 18.55 11.25 -1.27
C LEU A 56 20.04 11.21 -0.93
N ASP A 57 20.39 11.00 0.34
CA ASP A 57 21.78 10.88 0.81
C ASP A 57 22.39 9.53 0.41
N TYR A 58 21.57 8.46 0.32
CA TYR A 58 21.97 7.10 -0.04
C TYR A 58 21.14 6.53 -1.20
N PRO A 59 21.17 7.16 -2.41
CA PRO A 59 20.19 6.88 -3.46
C PRO A 59 20.32 5.50 -4.09
N ALA A 60 21.50 4.87 -4.06
CA ALA A 60 21.74 3.60 -4.73
C ALA A 60 21.24 2.39 -3.92
N PHE A 61 21.50 2.36 -2.61
CA PHE A 61 21.23 1.20 -1.75
C PHE A 61 20.47 1.55 -0.46
N GLY A 62 20.18 2.82 -0.24
CA GLY A 62 19.55 3.28 0.99
C GLY A 62 20.45 3.08 2.23
N ILE A 63 19.83 3.16 3.40
CA ILE A 63 20.49 2.95 4.70
C ILE A 63 20.52 1.47 5.14
N GLY A 64 20.02 0.56 4.29
CA GLY A 64 19.91 -0.88 4.54
C GLY A 64 18.54 -1.31 5.09
N ILE A 65 18.19 -2.57 4.81
CA ILE A 65 16.92 -3.18 5.20
C ILE A 65 16.74 -3.15 6.72
N ASN A 66 15.53 -2.77 7.19
CA ASN A 66 15.16 -2.68 8.61
C ASN A 66 16.06 -1.74 9.44
N ASN A 67 16.72 -0.78 8.80
CA ASN A 67 17.57 0.18 9.50
C ASN A 67 16.92 1.56 9.72
N PHE A 68 15.67 1.77 9.29
CA PHE A 68 15.03 3.08 9.42
C PHE A 68 15.01 3.57 10.87
N GLU A 69 14.48 2.77 11.77
CA GLU A 69 14.40 3.14 13.20
C GLU A 69 15.79 3.35 13.81
N ARG A 70 16.76 2.53 13.42
CA ARG A 70 18.14 2.67 13.87
C ARG A 70 18.77 3.99 13.36
N ALA A 71 18.52 4.35 12.10
CA ALA A 71 18.99 5.60 11.52
C ALA A 71 18.37 6.81 12.24
N GLU A 72 17.07 6.74 12.58
CA GLU A 72 16.41 7.75 13.40
C GLU A 72 17.13 7.97 14.74
N GLY A 73 17.59 6.90 15.38
CA GLY A 73 18.28 6.93 16.65
C GLY A 73 19.79 7.22 16.59
N THR A 74 20.43 7.20 15.41
CA THR A 74 21.90 7.31 15.29
C THR A 74 22.39 8.42 14.38
N ILE A 75 21.86 8.55 13.17
CA ILE A 75 22.38 9.47 12.15
C ILE A 75 21.45 10.66 11.88
N SER A 76 20.21 10.64 12.38
CA SER A 76 19.29 11.75 12.20
C SER A 76 19.81 13.04 12.86
N ASP A 77 19.37 14.19 12.35
CA ASP A 77 19.64 15.47 13.00
C ASP A 77 19.06 15.54 14.41
N LYS A 78 18.02 14.76 14.66
CA LYS A 78 17.44 14.60 15.99
C LYS A 78 18.39 13.81 16.90
N ALA A 79 18.95 12.70 16.43
CA ALA A 79 19.94 11.93 17.17
C ALA A 79 21.17 12.78 17.52
N ARG A 80 21.68 13.55 16.56
CA ARG A 80 22.82 14.47 16.78
C ARG A 80 22.55 15.52 17.86
N ARG A 81 21.31 16.02 17.94
CA ARG A 81 20.90 16.98 18.98
C ARG A 81 20.69 16.31 20.33
N SER A 82 20.29 15.04 20.35
CA SER A 82 20.03 14.27 21.58
C SER A 82 21.29 13.87 22.37
N PHE A 83 22.48 13.99 21.79
CA PHE A 83 23.73 13.90 22.57
C PHE A 83 23.81 14.94 23.70
N ALA A 84 22.87 15.89 23.73
CA ALA A 84 22.69 16.86 24.81
C ALA A 84 21.79 16.40 25.97
N GLY A 85 21.32 15.14 25.97
CA GLY A 85 20.59 14.55 27.11
C GLY A 85 19.12 14.23 26.90
N ASP A 86 18.54 14.50 25.70
CA ASP A 86 17.16 14.13 25.39
C ASP A 86 17.05 12.66 24.95
N PRO A 87 16.04 11.90 25.44
CA PRO A 87 15.88 10.50 25.05
C PRO A 87 15.57 10.35 23.56
N ILE A 88 16.37 9.52 22.86
CA ILE A 88 16.16 9.18 21.46
C ILE A 88 15.01 8.20 21.36
N ARG A 89 13.96 8.55 20.62
CA ARG A 89 12.92 7.60 20.23
C ARG A 89 13.26 7.00 18.87
N TRP A 90 13.31 5.68 18.82
CA TRP A 90 13.39 4.90 17.60
C TRP A 90 11.99 4.88 17.00
N VAL A 91 11.79 5.52 15.86
CA VAL A 91 10.46 5.76 15.29
C VAL A 91 10.37 5.14 13.91
N ALA A 92 9.33 4.33 13.70
CA ALA A 92 9.00 3.77 12.40
C ALA A 92 8.37 4.83 11.48
N PRO A 93 8.57 4.75 10.15
CA PRO A 93 8.06 5.77 9.22
C PRO A 93 6.53 5.73 9.05
N HIS A 94 5.87 4.63 9.41
CA HIS A 94 4.44 4.43 9.17
C HIS A 94 4.00 4.79 7.75
N ASN A 95 4.87 4.50 6.77
CA ASN A 95 4.66 4.65 5.34
C ASN A 95 5.65 3.74 4.63
N SER A 96 5.14 2.69 3.97
CA SER A 96 5.99 1.68 3.33
C SER A 96 6.78 2.23 2.14
N PHE A 97 6.26 3.23 1.43
CA PHE A 97 6.98 3.84 0.31
C PHE A 97 8.20 4.62 0.79
N VAL A 98 8.02 5.40 1.87
CA VAL A 98 9.13 6.11 2.53
C VAL A 98 10.12 5.12 3.11
N GLN A 99 9.63 4.04 3.74
CA GLN A 99 10.48 2.98 4.29
C GLN A 99 11.36 2.34 3.22
N VAL A 100 10.74 1.86 2.13
CA VAL A 100 11.47 1.21 1.03
C VAL A 100 12.48 2.17 0.39
N GLY A 101 12.07 3.43 0.14
CA GLY A 101 12.96 4.43 -0.44
C GLY A 101 14.16 4.75 0.45
N ALA A 102 13.94 4.93 1.75
CA ALA A 102 15.02 5.17 2.70
C ALA A 102 15.95 3.98 2.85
N GLU A 103 15.40 2.76 2.97
CA GLU A 103 16.16 1.56 3.30
C GLU A 103 16.82 0.87 2.10
N LEU A 104 16.22 0.96 0.90
CA LEU A 104 16.70 0.31 -0.33
C LEU A 104 17.11 1.29 -1.45
N GLY A 105 16.97 2.59 -1.20
CA GLY A 105 17.25 3.63 -2.19
C GLY A 105 16.23 3.67 -3.34
N LEU A 106 16.54 4.45 -4.37
CA LEU A 106 15.69 4.61 -5.55
C LEU A 106 15.43 3.31 -6.32
N PRO A 107 16.45 2.45 -6.57
CA PRO A 107 16.20 1.17 -7.26
C PRO A 107 15.20 0.29 -6.51
N GLY A 108 15.34 0.18 -5.17
CA GLY A 108 14.42 -0.59 -4.35
C GLY A 108 13.00 -0.03 -4.39
N LEU A 109 12.85 1.30 -4.27
CA LEU A 109 11.56 1.96 -4.37
C LEU A 109 10.88 1.72 -5.73
N ILE A 110 11.65 1.84 -6.83
CA ILE A 110 11.15 1.60 -8.19
C ILE A 110 10.70 0.14 -8.34
N LEU A 111 11.55 -0.83 -7.97
CA LEU A 111 11.23 -2.24 -8.08
C LEU A 111 10.01 -2.63 -7.23
N TRP A 112 9.99 -2.22 -5.97
CA TRP A 112 8.89 -2.52 -5.06
C TRP A 112 7.56 -1.89 -5.52
N SER A 113 7.58 -0.61 -5.92
CA SER A 113 6.40 0.08 -6.44
C SER A 113 5.94 -0.51 -7.77
N SER A 114 6.85 -1.06 -8.59
CA SER A 114 6.51 -1.70 -9.86
C SER A 114 5.68 -2.97 -9.68
N LEU A 115 5.80 -3.68 -8.56
CA LEU A 115 4.93 -4.82 -8.25
C LEU A 115 3.46 -4.38 -8.14
N ILE A 116 3.23 -3.24 -7.53
CA ILE A 116 1.88 -2.68 -7.31
C ILE A 116 1.35 -2.08 -8.62
N VAL A 117 2.06 -1.09 -9.16
CA VAL A 117 1.62 -0.35 -10.36
C VAL A 117 1.61 -1.26 -11.58
N GLY A 118 2.64 -2.10 -11.76
CA GLY A 118 2.72 -3.08 -12.84
C GLY A 118 1.59 -4.10 -12.76
N GLY A 119 1.25 -4.57 -11.56
CA GLY A 119 0.13 -5.47 -11.34
C GLY A 119 -1.21 -4.84 -11.71
N ILE A 120 -1.47 -3.62 -11.25
CA ILE A 120 -2.71 -2.86 -11.57
C ILE A 120 -2.83 -2.64 -13.08
N VAL A 121 -1.77 -2.13 -13.71
CA VAL A 121 -1.74 -1.82 -15.14
C VAL A 121 -1.83 -3.09 -15.98
N GLY A 122 -1.05 -4.12 -15.63
CA GLY A 122 -1.02 -5.40 -16.34
C GLY A 122 -2.38 -6.08 -16.35
N MET A 123 -3.02 -6.23 -15.20
CA MET A 123 -4.36 -6.84 -15.08
C MET A 123 -5.45 -6.00 -15.76
N SER A 124 -5.37 -4.67 -15.66
CA SER A 124 -6.32 -3.77 -16.33
C SER A 124 -6.19 -3.85 -17.85
N ARG A 125 -4.96 -3.97 -18.38
CA ARG A 125 -4.74 -4.20 -19.82
C ARG A 125 -5.22 -5.58 -20.27
N LEU A 126 -4.95 -6.61 -19.46
CA LEU A 126 -5.42 -7.97 -19.72
C LEU A 126 -6.94 -8.02 -19.80
N ARG A 127 -7.64 -7.42 -18.84
CA ARG A 127 -9.11 -7.35 -18.83
C ARG A 127 -9.71 -6.82 -20.14
N ARG A 128 -9.07 -5.80 -20.73
CA ARG A 128 -9.52 -5.20 -22.00
C ARG A 128 -9.33 -6.13 -23.22
N ARG A 129 -8.47 -7.15 -23.08
CA ARG A 129 -8.17 -8.13 -24.15
C ARG A 129 -8.96 -9.42 -24.02
N LEU A 130 -9.50 -9.71 -22.84
CA LEU A 130 -10.28 -10.91 -22.60
C LEU A 130 -11.70 -10.76 -23.17
N PRO A 131 -12.29 -11.85 -23.75
CA PRO A 131 -13.67 -11.83 -24.22
C PRO A 131 -14.64 -11.51 -23.07
N PRO A 132 -15.59 -10.57 -23.25
CA PRO A 132 -16.60 -10.28 -22.22
C PRO A 132 -17.46 -11.51 -21.84
N ALA A 133 -17.60 -12.47 -22.76
CA ALA A 133 -18.31 -13.72 -22.52
C ALA A 133 -17.73 -14.55 -21.37
N TRP A 134 -16.44 -14.39 -21.06
CA TRP A 134 -15.80 -15.07 -19.92
C TRP A 134 -16.41 -14.71 -18.57
N ALA A 135 -17.08 -13.58 -18.46
CA ALA A 135 -17.84 -13.22 -17.25
C ALA A 135 -18.92 -14.26 -16.90
N HIS A 136 -19.43 -14.98 -17.90
CA HIS A 136 -20.49 -15.98 -17.79
C HIS A 136 -20.06 -17.36 -18.38
N GLY A 137 -18.77 -17.53 -18.68
CA GLY A 137 -18.19 -18.74 -19.23
C GLY A 137 -18.05 -19.88 -18.20
N ASP A 138 -17.15 -20.81 -18.48
CA ASP A 138 -16.85 -21.91 -17.57
C ASP A 138 -16.24 -21.39 -16.23
N ALA A 139 -16.04 -22.28 -15.26
CA ALA A 139 -15.55 -21.89 -13.93
C ALA A 139 -14.16 -21.22 -13.98
N GLU A 140 -13.29 -21.70 -14.88
CA GLU A 140 -11.93 -21.16 -15.05
C GLU A 140 -11.98 -19.78 -15.73
N GLU A 141 -12.74 -19.64 -16.82
CA GLU A 141 -12.94 -18.37 -17.53
C GLU A 141 -13.46 -17.28 -16.60
N ARG A 142 -14.49 -17.63 -15.83
CA ARG A 142 -15.09 -16.72 -14.85
C ARG A 142 -14.13 -16.34 -13.76
N LEU A 143 -13.35 -17.29 -13.21
CA LEU A 143 -12.33 -17.03 -12.20
C LEU A 143 -11.27 -16.04 -12.73
N LEU A 144 -10.72 -16.33 -13.92
CA LEU A 144 -9.69 -15.49 -14.53
C LEU A 144 -10.22 -14.10 -14.87
N TYR A 145 -11.45 -14.00 -15.39
CA TYR A 145 -12.07 -12.72 -15.68
C TYR A 145 -12.33 -11.89 -14.43
N LEU A 146 -12.78 -12.49 -13.34
CA LEU A 146 -12.96 -11.82 -12.05
C LEU A 146 -11.62 -11.42 -11.44
N ALA A 147 -10.59 -12.24 -11.56
CA ALA A 147 -9.23 -11.92 -11.06
C ALA A 147 -8.70 -10.63 -11.69
N THR A 148 -8.99 -10.34 -12.97
CA THR A 148 -8.57 -9.10 -13.63
C THR A 148 -9.20 -7.83 -13.04
N PHE A 149 -10.22 -7.95 -12.23
CA PHE A 149 -10.86 -6.83 -11.53
C PHE A 149 -10.44 -6.78 -10.04
N HIS A 150 -10.51 -7.94 -9.37
CA HIS A 150 -10.30 -7.97 -7.92
C HIS A 150 -8.84 -7.83 -7.51
N LEU A 151 -7.88 -8.36 -8.30
CA LEU A 151 -6.46 -8.19 -7.98
C LEU A 151 -5.98 -6.73 -8.08
N PRO A 152 -6.32 -5.94 -9.11
CA PRO A 152 -6.05 -4.49 -9.10
C PRO A 152 -6.68 -3.78 -7.91
N LEU A 153 -7.92 -4.13 -7.54
CA LEU A 153 -8.61 -3.53 -6.41
C LEU A 153 -7.89 -3.85 -5.09
N ALA A 154 -7.44 -5.10 -4.91
CA ALA A 154 -6.64 -5.51 -3.75
C ALA A 154 -5.29 -4.76 -3.68
N LEU A 155 -4.60 -4.58 -4.83
CA LEU A 155 -3.36 -3.82 -4.90
C LEU A 155 -3.56 -2.33 -4.60
N ILE A 156 -4.67 -1.73 -5.04
CA ILE A 156 -5.04 -0.35 -4.69
C ILE A 156 -5.29 -0.24 -3.19
N GLY A 157 -6.07 -1.15 -2.61
CA GLY A 157 -6.31 -1.21 -1.17
C GLY A 157 -5.01 -1.36 -0.37
N PHE A 158 -4.10 -2.25 -0.83
CA PHE A 158 -2.77 -2.40 -0.25
C PHE A 158 -1.97 -1.09 -0.34
N ALA A 159 -1.92 -0.42 -1.50
CA ALA A 159 -1.18 0.82 -1.68
C ALA A 159 -1.67 1.94 -0.75
N ILE A 160 -2.99 2.08 -0.61
CA ILE A 160 -3.59 3.04 0.32
C ILE A 160 -3.17 2.72 1.76
N THR A 161 -3.30 1.47 2.19
CA THR A 161 -2.91 1.05 3.54
C THR A 161 -1.40 1.23 3.77
N ALA A 162 -0.57 0.83 2.81
CA ALA A 162 0.88 0.96 2.85
C ALA A 162 1.37 2.41 2.97
N SER A 163 0.54 3.39 2.59
CA SER A 163 0.84 4.82 2.77
C SER A 163 0.72 5.29 4.24
N PHE A 164 0.15 4.46 5.13
CA PHE A 164 -0.07 4.81 6.53
C PHE A 164 0.54 3.85 7.54
N VAL A 165 1.17 2.76 7.06
CA VAL A 165 1.80 1.71 7.88
C VAL A 165 3.11 1.25 7.28
N SER A 166 3.99 0.66 8.11
CA SER A 166 5.28 0.12 7.70
C SER A 166 5.14 -1.36 7.29
N PHE A 167 4.64 -1.61 6.08
CA PHE A 167 4.39 -2.95 5.51
C PHE A 167 5.36 -3.31 4.36
N ALA A 168 6.51 -2.62 4.27
CA ALA A 168 7.45 -2.80 3.16
C ALA A 168 7.88 -4.25 2.94
N TYR A 169 8.08 -4.99 4.01
CA TYR A 169 8.58 -6.38 3.98
C TYR A 169 7.50 -7.40 4.37
N LEU A 170 6.23 -6.99 4.42
CA LEU A 170 5.13 -7.93 4.63
C LEU A 170 4.93 -8.79 3.37
N ASP A 171 4.74 -10.09 3.55
CA ASP A 171 4.57 -11.07 2.45
C ASP A 171 3.38 -10.75 1.53
N LEU A 172 2.41 -9.98 2.01
CA LEU A 172 1.16 -9.71 1.30
C LEU A 172 1.37 -9.10 -0.09
N VAL A 173 2.27 -8.13 -0.26
CA VAL A 173 2.54 -7.52 -1.57
C VAL A 173 3.14 -8.52 -2.55
N TYR A 174 4.03 -9.39 -2.07
CA TYR A 174 4.66 -10.42 -2.90
C TYR A 174 3.68 -11.52 -3.26
N MET A 175 2.80 -11.92 -2.35
CA MET A 175 1.69 -12.84 -2.64
C MET A 175 0.73 -12.27 -3.68
N LEU A 176 0.32 -11.00 -3.55
CA LEU A 176 -0.51 -10.33 -4.54
C LEU A 176 0.17 -10.28 -5.91
N ALA A 177 1.47 -9.96 -5.96
CA ALA A 177 2.25 -9.98 -7.20
C ALA A 177 2.33 -11.38 -7.82
N ALA A 178 2.49 -12.42 -7.02
CA ALA A 178 2.47 -13.82 -7.48
C ALA A 178 1.09 -14.22 -8.05
N PHE A 179 0.00 -13.84 -7.40
CA PHE A 179 -1.36 -14.06 -7.92
C PHE A 179 -1.60 -13.31 -9.23
N VAL A 180 -1.13 -12.06 -9.34
CA VAL A 180 -1.19 -11.29 -10.58
C VAL A 180 -0.45 -12.00 -11.70
N ALA A 181 0.78 -12.43 -11.46
CA ALA A 181 1.59 -13.14 -12.45
C ALA A 181 0.93 -14.45 -12.89
N GLY A 182 0.47 -15.27 -11.95
CA GLY A 182 -0.23 -16.53 -12.24
C GLY A 182 -1.51 -16.33 -13.04
N ALA A 183 -2.36 -15.40 -12.60
CA ALA A 183 -3.61 -15.08 -13.32
C ALA A 183 -3.34 -14.52 -14.73
N TYR A 184 -2.31 -13.70 -14.88
CA TYR A 184 -1.91 -13.13 -16.18
C TYR A 184 -1.48 -14.22 -17.15
N VAL A 185 -0.61 -15.14 -16.71
CA VAL A 185 -0.13 -16.26 -17.53
C VAL A 185 -1.29 -17.17 -17.92
N ALA A 186 -2.07 -17.65 -16.94
CA ALA A 186 -3.18 -18.56 -17.17
C ALA A 186 -4.24 -17.98 -18.12
N ALA A 187 -4.63 -16.72 -17.93
CA ALA A 187 -5.61 -16.06 -18.80
C ALA A 187 -5.07 -15.85 -20.20
N SER A 188 -3.79 -15.49 -20.35
CA SER A 188 -3.16 -15.29 -21.65
C SER A 188 -3.04 -16.59 -22.43
N GLU A 189 -2.69 -17.69 -21.78
CA GLU A 189 -2.60 -19.01 -22.40
C GLU A 189 -3.99 -19.53 -22.84
N LYS A 190 -4.99 -19.43 -21.96
CA LYS A 190 -6.35 -19.86 -22.29
C LYS A 190 -6.92 -19.07 -23.47
N ALA A 191 -6.72 -17.75 -23.49
CA ALA A 191 -7.17 -16.91 -24.61
C ALA A 191 -6.50 -17.31 -25.94
N ARG A 192 -5.20 -17.66 -25.93
CA ARG A 192 -4.51 -18.17 -27.13
C ARG A 192 -5.07 -19.50 -27.61
N ARG A 193 -5.34 -20.45 -26.70
CA ARG A 193 -5.92 -21.76 -27.04
C ARG A 193 -7.31 -21.61 -27.65
N THR A 194 -8.17 -20.78 -27.08
CA THR A 194 -9.53 -20.52 -27.59
C THR A 194 -9.49 -19.92 -29.00
N ALA A 195 -8.59 -18.94 -29.25
CA ALA A 195 -8.42 -18.35 -30.58
C ALA A 195 -7.94 -19.37 -31.61
N ALA A 196 -7.00 -20.26 -31.26
CA ALA A 196 -6.51 -21.30 -32.17
C ALA A 196 -7.57 -22.35 -32.55
N THR A 197 -8.54 -22.62 -31.67
CA THR A 197 -9.62 -23.58 -31.92
C THR A 197 -10.70 -22.99 -32.83
N GLN A 198 -10.88 -21.66 -32.84
CA GLN A 198 -11.87 -20.99 -33.71
C GLN A 198 -11.41 -20.82 -35.19
N VAL A 199 -10.14 -21.01 -35.47
CA VAL A 199 -9.55 -20.88 -36.84
C VAL A 199 -9.51 -22.22 -37.57
N ARG A 200 -9.82 -23.31 -36.91
CA ARG A 200 -9.96 -24.67 -37.51
C ARG A 200 -11.40 -25.01 -37.78
#